data_d2621ba0cfaff7096541104e5f7bd0f9
#
_entry.id   d2621ba0cfaff7096541104e5f7bd0f9
#
_cell.length_a   1.000
_cell.length_b   1.000
_cell.length_c   1.000
_cell.angle_alpha   90.00
_cell.angle_beta   90.00
_cell.angle_gamma   90.00
#
_symmetry.space_group_name_H-M   'P 1'
#
loop_
_entity.id
_entity.type
_entity.pdbx_description
1 polymer ?
#
loop_
_entity_poly.entity_id
_entity_poly.type
_entity_poly.pdbx_seq_one_letter_code
_entity_poly.pdbx_strand_id
1 'polypeptide(L)'
;VNNGVISYYENGTAVKNTWKTVDDKKYYFQSNGKAAVGSVKVKKAYYVFNEAGILQTGKKRLVTVKKKQYYAAKNGKALSGIYYIKNKFYAFNKNGACNQKKTKKLKAAAKYNKNFKKLKKLLGKPKKTKYESYSCYGPGNDGYIKYANFTVYVYKYKGKVLYMGAE
;
A
#
# COMPACT_ATOMS: atom_id res chain seq x y z
N VAL A 1 9.36 3.28 -30.29
CA VAL A 1 8.23 2.91 -29.40
C VAL A 1 7.08 2.43 -30.29
N ASN A 2 6.93 1.13 -30.47
CA ASN A 2 5.78 0.58 -31.21
C ASN A 2 4.63 0.32 -30.22
N ASN A 3 3.45 0.88 -30.47
CA ASN A 3 2.20 0.67 -29.70
C ASN A 3 2.33 0.88 -28.18
N GLY A 4 3.06 1.89 -27.72
CA GLY A 4 3.23 2.17 -26.28
C GLY A 4 4.12 1.19 -25.52
N VAL A 5 4.77 0.25 -26.22
CA VAL A 5 5.72 -0.69 -25.64
C VAL A 5 7.14 -0.17 -25.79
N ILE A 6 7.84 -0.02 -24.67
CA ILE A 6 9.23 0.46 -24.63
C ILE A 6 10.17 -0.74 -24.63
N SER A 7 11.12 -0.76 -25.54
CA SER A 7 12.29 -1.65 -25.58
C SER A 7 13.56 -0.80 -25.69
N TYR A 8 14.65 -1.28 -25.15
CA TYR A 8 15.96 -0.64 -25.22
C TYR A 8 16.93 -1.58 -25.96
N TYR A 9 17.72 -1.01 -26.88
CA TYR A 9 18.64 -1.75 -27.71
C TYR A 9 20.07 -1.28 -27.45
N GLU A 10 20.98 -2.24 -27.38
CA GLU A 10 22.43 -2.00 -27.35
C GLU A 10 23.05 -2.82 -28.50
N ASN A 11 23.83 -2.17 -29.35
CA ASN A 11 24.45 -2.78 -30.53
C ASN A 11 23.45 -3.59 -31.39
N GLY A 12 22.25 -3.02 -31.61
CA GLY A 12 21.19 -3.66 -32.40
C GLY A 12 20.41 -4.78 -31.69
N THR A 13 20.78 -5.15 -30.46
CA THR A 13 20.14 -6.25 -29.71
C THR A 13 19.29 -5.70 -28.56
N ALA A 14 18.06 -6.21 -28.44
CA ALA A 14 17.17 -5.83 -27.34
C ALA A 14 17.72 -6.33 -26.00
N VAL A 15 17.87 -5.44 -25.02
CA VAL A 15 18.31 -5.81 -23.67
C VAL A 15 17.20 -6.56 -22.94
N LYS A 16 17.57 -7.56 -22.14
CA LYS A 16 16.63 -8.44 -21.42
C LYS A 16 17.11 -8.65 -19.97
N ASN A 17 16.15 -8.92 -19.06
CA ASN A 17 16.39 -9.26 -17.65
C ASN A 17 17.34 -8.29 -16.91
N THR A 18 17.30 -7.02 -17.26
CA THR A 18 18.26 -6.03 -16.76
C THR A 18 17.62 -4.69 -16.40
N TRP A 19 18.28 -3.99 -15.50
CA TRP A 19 17.99 -2.60 -15.16
C TRP A 19 18.74 -1.65 -16.07
N LYS A 20 18.09 -0.59 -16.54
CA LYS A 20 18.70 0.51 -17.27
C LYS A 20 18.21 1.85 -16.72
N THR A 21 19.10 2.84 -16.74
CA THR A 21 18.75 4.23 -16.46
C THR A 21 18.92 4.99 -17.77
N VAL A 22 17.86 5.68 -18.19
CA VAL A 22 17.81 6.49 -19.40
C VAL A 22 17.19 7.82 -19.01
N ASP A 23 17.84 8.94 -19.25
CA ASP A 23 17.39 10.29 -18.87
C ASP A 23 16.93 10.35 -17.41
N ASP A 24 17.79 9.90 -16.49
CA ASP A 24 17.54 9.82 -15.04
C ASP A 24 16.31 8.98 -14.61
N LYS A 25 15.67 8.27 -15.55
CA LYS A 25 14.55 7.39 -15.31
C LYS A 25 15.00 5.94 -15.31
N LYS A 26 14.61 5.19 -14.28
CA LYS A 26 15.01 3.79 -14.12
C LYS A 26 13.94 2.86 -14.66
N TYR A 27 14.36 1.91 -15.50
CA TYR A 27 13.56 0.89 -16.16
C TYR A 27 14.06 -0.50 -15.81
N TYR A 28 13.19 -1.49 -15.92
CA TYR A 28 13.58 -2.89 -15.93
C TYR A 28 13.05 -3.56 -17.20
N PHE A 29 13.94 -4.09 -18.04
CA PHE A 29 13.56 -4.82 -19.24
C PHE A 29 13.44 -6.31 -18.91
N GLN A 30 12.27 -6.87 -19.19
CA GLN A 30 11.91 -8.26 -18.89
C GLN A 30 12.56 -9.23 -19.89
N SER A 31 12.38 -10.54 -19.72
CA SER A 31 12.93 -11.58 -20.62
C SER A 31 12.48 -11.44 -22.08
N ASN A 32 11.33 -10.82 -22.31
CA ASN A 32 10.81 -10.52 -23.65
C ASN A 32 11.34 -9.20 -24.25
N GLY A 33 12.31 -8.53 -23.60
CA GLY A 33 12.87 -7.26 -24.03
C GLY A 33 11.98 -6.02 -23.81
N LYS A 34 10.79 -6.19 -23.22
CA LYS A 34 9.85 -5.09 -22.97
C LYS A 34 10.07 -4.48 -21.58
N ALA A 35 9.91 -3.17 -21.46
CA ALA A 35 9.94 -2.49 -20.16
C ALA A 35 8.82 -3.00 -19.25
N ALA A 36 9.13 -3.16 -17.97
CA ALA A 36 8.17 -3.54 -16.93
C ALA A 36 7.13 -2.47 -16.71
N VAL A 37 5.85 -2.86 -16.58
CA VAL A 37 4.72 -1.95 -16.31
C VAL A 37 3.86 -2.53 -15.20
N GLY A 38 3.38 -1.68 -14.29
CA GLY A 38 2.65 -2.11 -13.11
C GLY A 38 3.57 -2.71 -12.04
N SER A 39 3.16 -3.80 -11.40
CA SER A 39 3.99 -4.48 -10.42
C SER A 39 4.64 -5.72 -11.02
N VAL A 40 5.96 -5.71 -11.09
CA VAL A 40 6.76 -6.79 -11.69
C VAL A 40 7.74 -7.34 -10.66
N LYS A 41 7.86 -8.67 -10.58
CA LYS A 41 8.82 -9.35 -9.71
C LYS A 41 10.21 -9.33 -10.37
N VAL A 42 11.17 -8.74 -9.66
CA VAL A 42 12.59 -8.75 -10.05
C VAL A 42 13.37 -9.41 -8.93
N LYS A 43 13.97 -10.56 -9.21
CA LYS A 43 14.60 -11.43 -8.19
C LYS A 43 13.59 -11.75 -7.06
N LYS A 44 13.87 -11.36 -5.82
CA LYS A 44 13.06 -11.67 -4.62
C LYS A 44 12.03 -10.57 -4.26
N ALA A 45 11.94 -9.46 -5.02
CA ALA A 45 11.08 -8.33 -4.70
C ALA A 45 10.17 -7.92 -5.87
N TYR A 46 9.01 -7.36 -5.54
CA TYR A 46 8.16 -6.70 -6.52
C TYR A 46 8.48 -5.21 -6.57
N TYR A 47 8.49 -4.62 -7.76
CA TYR A 47 8.72 -3.21 -8.02
C TYR A 47 7.57 -2.61 -8.82
N VAL A 48 7.25 -1.35 -8.57
CA VAL A 48 6.13 -0.65 -9.21
C VAL A 48 6.64 0.28 -10.29
N PHE A 49 6.17 0.09 -11.50
CA PHE A 49 6.45 0.92 -12.67
C PHE A 49 5.16 1.59 -13.14
N ASN A 50 5.24 2.81 -13.66
CA ASN A 50 4.10 3.48 -14.28
C ASN A 50 3.81 2.91 -15.69
N GLU A 51 2.85 3.50 -16.40
CA GLU A 51 2.47 3.05 -17.75
C GLU A 51 3.59 3.27 -18.79
N ALA A 52 4.47 4.26 -18.55
CA ALA A 52 5.67 4.51 -19.33
C ALA A 52 6.87 3.63 -18.92
N GLY A 53 6.69 2.59 -18.11
CA GLY A 53 7.75 1.69 -17.67
C GLY A 53 8.74 2.28 -16.66
N ILE A 54 8.49 3.48 -16.12
CA ILE A 54 9.40 4.17 -15.20
C ILE A 54 9.16 3.68 -13.77
N LEU A 55 10.25 3.25 -13.11
CA LEU A 55 10.23 2.85 -11.70
C LEU A 55 9.77 4.00 -10.79
N GLN A 56 8.82 3.73 -9.91
CA GLN A 56 8.22 4.73 -9.03
C GLN A 56 9.00 4.87 -7.73
N THR A 57 9.93 5.82 -7.68
CA THR A 57 10.84 6.12 -6.55
C THR A 57 10.57 7.48 -5.92
N GLY A 58 11.42 7.87 -4.96
CA GLY A 58 11.44 9.19 -4.30
C GLY A 58 10.59 9.23 -3.03
N LYS A 59 9.29 9.05 -3.09
CA LYS A 59 8.38 9.04 -1.93
C LYS A 59 7.39 7.86 -1.97
N LYS A 60 6.86 7.49 -0.81
CA LYS A 60 5.75 6.53 -0.77
C LYS A 60 4.54 7.12 -1.47
N ARG A 61 3.97 6.40 -2.43
CA ARG A 61 2.81 6.88 -3.19
C ARG A 61 1.90 5.76 -3.68
N LEU A 62 0.60 6.10 -3.81
CA LEU A 62 -0.33 5.28 -4.61
C LEU A 62 -0.03 5.52 -6.09
N VAL A 63 0.05 4.45 -6.85
CA VAL A 63 0.28 4.46 -8.30
C VAL A 63 -0.83 3.69 -8.96
N THR A 64 -1.52 4.30 -9.93
CA THR A 64 -2.53 3.62 -10.75
C THR A 64 -1.92 3.30 -12.11
N VAL A 65 -1.99 2.03 -12.49
CA VAL A 65 -1.51 1.54 -13.79
C VAL A 65 -2.55 0.58 -14.35
N LYS A 66 -3.06 0.85 -15.56
CA LYS A 66 -4.08 0.03 -16.23
C LYS A 66 -5.26 -0.32 -15.28
N LYS A 67 -5.84 0.71 -14.63
CA LYS A 67 -6.95 0.60 -13.67
C LYS A 67 -6.65 -0.17 -12.37
N LYS A 68 -5.42 -0.67 -12.17
CA LYS A 68 -4.97 -1.30 -10.92
C LYS A 68 -4.17 -0.31 -10.07
N GLN A 69 -4.44 -0.29 -8.76
CA GLN A 69 -3.70 0.54 -7.81
C GLN A 69 -2.63 -0.28 -7.11
N TYR A 70 -1.47 0.35 -6.92
CA TYR A 70 -0.32 -0.18 -6.20
C TYR A 70 0.17 0.84 -5.18
N TYR A 71 0.88 0.38 -4.14
CA TYR A 71 1.53 1.27 -3.20
C TYR A 71 3.04 1.08 -3.31
N ALA A 72 3.74 2.10 -3.79
CA ALA A 72 5.19 2.08 -3.98
C ALA A 72 5.93 2.70 -2.78
N ALA A 73 6.99 2.05 -2.33
CA ALA A 73 7.96 2.57 -1.36
C ALA A 73 8.89 3.61 -2.01
N LYS A 74 9.69 4.32 -1.20
CA LYS A 74 10.68 5.31 -1.68
C LYS A 74 11.67 4.74 -2.71
N ASN A 75 12.03 3.47 -2.60
CA ASN A 75 12.95 2.76 -3.50
C ASN A 75 12.24 2.01 -4.64
N GLY A 76 10.97 2.27 -4.88
CA GLY A 76 10.17 1.65 -5.93
C GLY A 76 9.66 0.24 -5.62
N LYS A 77 10.01 -0.37 -4.48
CA LYS A 77 9.45 -1.68 -4.10
C LYS A 77 7.96 -1.56 -3.85
N ALA A 78 7.21 -2.55 -4.28
CA ALA A 78 5.79 -2.68 -3.99
C ALA A 78 5.56 -3.01 -2.52
N LEU A 79 4.70 -2.25 -1.86
CA LEU A 79 4.32 -2.46 -0.47
C LEU A 79 3.10 -3.37 -0.38
N SER A 80 3.09 -4.31 0.56
CA SER A 80 1.98 -5.23 0.84
C SER A 80 1.47 -5.07 2.27
N GLY A 81 0.26 -5.55 2.55
CA GLY A 81 -0.38 -5.43 3.86
C GLY A 81 -1.45 -4.34 3.90
N ILE A 82 -1.77 -3.87 5.10
CA ILE A 82 -2.78 -2.82 5.30
C ILE A 82 -2.07 -1.52 5.64
N TYR A 83 -2.54 -0.42 5.04
CA TYR A 83 -2.05 0.95 5.24
C TYR A 83 -3.22 1.91 5.44
N TYR A 84 -2.99 2.95 6.23
CA TYR A 84 -3.88 4.10 6.33
C TYR A 84 -3.28 5.24 5.50
N ILE A 85 -3.98 5.68 4.46
CA ILE A 85 -3.47 6.62 3.46
C ILE A 85 -4.57 7.63 3.15
N LYS A 86 -4.29 8.93 3.32
CA LYS A 86 -5.26 10.00 3.08
C LYS A 86 -6.62 9.72 3.74
N ASN A 87 -6.59 9.43 5.03
CA ASN A 87 -7.77 9.15 5.88
C ASN A 87 -8.60 7.92 5.45
N LYS A 88 -8.00 6.95 4.75
CA LYS A 88 -8.68 5.72 4.30
C LYS A 88 -7.79 4.50 4.44
N PHE A 89 -8.38 3.37 4.83
CA PHE A 89 -7.68 2.08 4.82
C PHE A 89 -7.60 1.50 3.41
N TYR A 90 -6.42 0.94 3.09
CA TYR A 90 -6.15 0.17 1.88
C TYR A 90 -5.48 -1.15 2.26
N ALA A 91 -5.83 -2.21 1.54
CA ALA A 91 -5.16 -3.50 1.65
C ALA A 91 -4.46 -3.82 0.32
N PHE A 92 -3.21 -4.27 0.40
CA PHE A 92 -2.40 -4.64 -0.76
C PHE A 92 -1.95 -6.09 -0.65
N ASN A 93 -2.04 -6.84 -1.74
CA ASN A 93 -1.57 -8.21 -1.88
C ASN A 93 -0.03 -8.29 -1.85
N LYS A 94 0.54 -9.49 -1.77
CA LYS A 94 2.01 -9.71 -1.77
C LYS A 94 2.72 -9.05 -2.96
N ASN A 95 2.08 -8.98 -4.11
CA ASN A 95 2.60 -8.30 -5.30
C ASN A 95 2.36 -6.77 -5.30
N GLY A 96 1.87 -6.18 -4.21
CA GLY A 96 1.58 -4.76 -4.09
C GLY A 96 0.30 -4.28 -4.76
N ALA A 97 -0.46 -5.14 -5.44
CA ALA A 97 -1.74 -4.75 -6.03
C ALA A 97 -2.81 -4.56 -4.94
N CYS A 98 -3.61 -3.50 -5.07
CA CYS A 98 -4.70 -3.21 -4.16
C CYS A 98 -5.75 -4.34 -4.17
N ASN A 99 -6.01 -4.93 -3.01
CA ASN A 99 -7.10 -5.86 -2.80
C ASN A 99 -8.41 -5.07 -2.65
N GLN A 100 -9.10 -4.84 -3.75
CA GLN A 100 -10.31 -4.01 -3.80
C GLN A 100 -11.39 -4.51 -2.84
N LYS A 101 -11.65 -5.84 -2.79
CA LYS A 101 -12.65 -6.46 -1.91
C LYS A 101 -12.36 -6.20 -0.44
N LYS A 102 -11.11 -6.44 0.00
CA LYS A 102 -10.69 -6.19 1.39
C LYS A 102 -10.68 -4.69 1.70
N THR A 103 -10.21 -3.86 0.79
CA THR A 103 -10.19 -2.39 0.91
C THR A 103 -11.60 -1.83 1.10
N LYS A 104 -12.60 -2.28 0.30
CA LYS A 104 -14.00 -1.88 0.46
C LYS A 104 -14.55 -2.26 1.82
N LYS A 105 -14.28 -3.48 2.31
CA LYS A 105 -14.70 -3.94 3.65
C LYS A 105 -14.07 -3.11 4.77
N LEU A 106 -12.79 -2.79 4.69
CA LEU A 106 -12.09 -1.95 5.66
C LEU A 106 -12.69 -0.54 5.72
N LYS A 107 -12.89 0.10 4.57
CA LYS A 107 -13.51 1.44 4.48
C LYS A 107 -14.93 1.46 5.06
N ALA A 108 -15.73 0.43 4.77
CA ALA A 108 -17.09 0.32 5.30
C ALA A 108 -17.14 0.08 6.81
N ALA A 109 -16.12 -0.58 7.39
CA ALA A 109 -16.05 -0.86 8.82
C ALA A 109 -15.40 0.28 9.64
N ALA A 110 -14.60 1.15 9.01
CA ALA A 110 -13.90 2.27 9.65
C ALA A 110 -14.81 3.52 9.72
N LYS A 111 -15.89 3.43 10.45
CA LYS A 111 -16.82 4.54 10.67
C LYS A 111 -16.60 5.14 12.07
N TYR A 112 -16.37 6.45 12.11
CA TYR A 112 -16.20 7.21 13.35
C TYR A 112 -17.34 6.92 14.35
N ASN A 113 -17.00 6.79 15.61
CA ASN A 113 -17.91 6.51 16.71
C ASN A 113 -18.80 5.25 16.53
N LYS A 114 -18.34 4.28 15.74
CA LYS A 114 -19.04 2.98 15.58
C LYS A 114 -18.21 1.84 16.18
N ASN A 115 -18.89 0.73 16.50
CA ASN A 115 -18.27 -0.42 17.13
C ASN A 115 -17.03 -0.92 16.35
N PHE A 116 -15.91 -1.03 17.04
CA PHE A 116 -14.62 -1.39 16.45
C PHE A 116 -14.47 -2.88 16.11
N LYS A 117 -15.31 -3.76 16.65
CA LYS A 117 -15.17 -5.23 16.55
C LYS A 117 -14.98 -5.72 15.10
N LYS A 118 -15.81 -5.24 14.15
CA LYS A 118 -15.72 -5.63 12.73
C LYS A 118 -14.41 -5.13 12.08
N LEU A 119 -14.02 -3.89 12.35
CA LEU A 119 -12.78 -3.32 11.84
C LEU A 119 -11.57 -4.06 12.43
N LYS A 120 -11.53 -4.31 13.75
CA LYS A 120 -10.48 -5.08 14.44
C LYS A 120 -10.27 -6.45 13.79
N LYS A 121 -11.34 -7.20 13.49
CA LYS A 121 -11.26 -8.49 12.80
C LYS A 121 -10.62 -8.40 11.41
N LEU A 122 -10.92 -7.34 10.65
CA LEU A 122 -10.35 -7.11 9.31
C LEU A 122 -8.88 -6.67 9.35
N LEU A 123 -8.48 -5.91 10.38
CA LEU A 123 -7.11 -5.44 10.57
C LEU A 123 -6.16 -6.55 11.05
N GLY A 124 -6.68 -7.53 11.79
CA GLY A 124 -5.91 -8.65 12.34
C GLY A 124 -5.23 -8.31 13.68
N LYS A 125 -4.15 -9.03 14.01
CA LYS A 125 -3.44 -8.90 15.29
C LYS A 125 -2.66 -7.58 15.36
N PRO A 126 -2.87 -6.73 16.39
CA PRO A 126 -2.07 -5.54 16.60
C PRO A 126 -0.69 -5.89 17.16
N LYS A 127 0.27 -4.97 17.03
CA LYS A 127 1.59 -5.06 17.67
C LYS A 127 1.54 -4.66 19.14
N LYS A 128 0.74 -3.64 19.48
CA LYS A 128 0.59 -3.12 20.83
C LYS A 128 -0.80 -2.52 21.00
N THR A 129 -1.35 -2.65 22.22
CA THR A 129 -2.58 -1.96 22.63
C THR A 129 -2.31 -1.28 23.96
N LYS A 130 -2.68 0.00 24.06
CA LYS A 130 -2.61 0.80 25.30
C LYS A 130 -3.96 1.47 25.52
N TYR A 131 -4.40 1.55 26.76
CA TYR A 131 -5.54 2.37 27.17
C TYR A 131 -5.06 3.36 28.23
N GLU A 132 -5.52 4.58 28.16
CA GLU A 132 -5.33 5.59 29.19
C GLU A 132 -6.39 5.41 30.29
N SER A 133 -6.16 6.00 31.46
CA SER A 133 -7.11 5.98 32.58
C SER A 133 -8.25 6.97 32.43
N TYR A 134 -8.22 7.82 31.39
CA TYR A 134 -9.20 8.87 31.11
C TYR A 134 -9.52 8.94 29.62
N SER A 135 -10.50 9.74 29.27
CA SER A 135 -10.85 10.02 27.88
C SER A 135 -11.34 11.46 27.68
N CYS A 136 -10.99 12.07 26.57
CA CYS A 136 -11.55 13.34 26.11
C CYS A 136 -13.00 13.19 25.56
N TYR A 137 -13.48 11.97 25.39
CA TYR A 137 -14.81 11.68 24.81
C TYR A 137 -15.88 11.39 25.87
N GLY A 138 -15.51 11.35 27.17
CA GLY A 138 -16.45 11.08 28.27
C GLY A 138 -15.91 10.11 29.33
N PRO A 139 -16.78 9.51 30.16
CA PRO A 139 -16.39 8.69 31.31
C PRO A 139 -15.88 7.29 30.90
N GLY A 140 -14.83 7.23 30.09
CA GLY A 140 -14.22 6.01 29.59
C GLY A 140 -12.72 6.14 29.46
N ASN A 141 -12.15 5.32 28.55
CA ASN A 141 -10.71 5.24 28.34
C ASN A 141 -10.38 5.44 26.85
N ASP A 142 -9.46 6.34 26.54
CA ASP A 142 -8.88 6.43 25.22
C ASP A 142 -7.91 5.28 25.00
N GLY A 143 -7.90 4.73 23.79
CA GLY A 143 -7.05 3.61 23.46
C GLY A 143 -6.28 3.82 22.15
N TYR A 144 -5.04 3.32 22.16
CA TYR A 144 -4.09 3.38 21.06
C TYR A 144 -3.73 1.96 20.64
N ILE A 145 -4.15 1.54 19.46
CA ILE A 145 -3.94 0.19 18.95
C ILE A 145 -2.97 0.26 17.78
N LYS A 146 -1.69 -0.06 18.04
CA LYS A 146 -0.62 0.03 17.05
C LYS A 146 -0.56 -1.23 16.18
N TYR A 147 -0.64 -1.04 14.89
CA TYR A 147 -0.39 -2.03 13.85
C TYR A 147 0.98 -1.80 13.19
N ALA A 148 1.33 -2.61 12.18
CA ALA A 148 2.65 -2.50 11.52
C ALA A 148 2.86 -1.14 10.81
N ASN A 149 1.83 -0.54 10.27
CA ASN A 149 1.93 0.61 9.35
C ASN A 149 1.04 1.81 9.75
N PHE A 150 0.31 1.72 10.86
CA PHE A 150 -0.62 2.76 11.33
C PHE A 150 -0.99 2.51 12.79
N THR A 151 -1.55 3.53 13.43
CA THR A 151 -2.18 3.45 14.75
C THR A 151 -3.69 3.68 14.61
N VAL A 152 -4.50 2.96 15.36
CA VAL A 152 -5.95 3.16 15.47
C VAL A 152 -6.26 3.74 16.83
N TYR A 153 -7.04 4.79 16.85
CA TYR A 153 -7.58 5.42 18.05
C TYR A 153 -8.97 4.86 18.35
N VAL A 154 -9.21 4.51 19.59
CA VAL A 154 -10.48 3.95 20.04
C VAL A 154 -10.91 4.57 21.36
N TYR A 155 -12.21 4.59 21.62
CA TYR A 155 -12.80 4.93 22.90
C TYR A 155 -13.45 3.70 23.52
N LYS A 156 -13.15 3.39 24.78
CA LYS A 156 -13.67 2.21 25.51
C LYS A 156 -14.53 2.68 26.70
N TYR A 157 -15.79 2.28 26.72
CA TYR A 157 -16.70 2.54 27.81
C TYR A 157 -17.73 1.41 27.97
N LYS A 158 -18.00 0.96 29.21
CA LYS A 158 -18.97 -0.12 29.54
C LYS A 158 -18.84 -1.35 28.62
N GLY A 159 -17.62 -1.84 28.44
CA GLY A 159 -17.33 -3.03 27.60
C GLY A 159 -17.42 -2.80 26.09
N LYS A 160 -17.87 -1.64 25.63
CA LYS A 160 -17.90 -1.28 24.20
C LYS A 160 -16.61 -0.59 23.80
N VAL A 161 -16.09 -0.88 22.59
CA VAL A 161 -14.93 -0.21 21.98
C VAL A 161 -15.38 0.40 20.67
N LEU A 162 -15.22 1.72 20.55
CA LEU A 162 -15.64 2.50 19.39
C LEU A 162 -14.39 2.96 18.62
N TYR A 163 -14.48 2.98 17.29
CA TYR A 163 -13.44 3.52 16.42
C TYR A 163 -13.51 5.04 16.37
N MET A 164 -12.40 5.71 16.69
CA MET A 164 -12.32 7.18 16.76
C MET A 164 -11.42 7.77 15.66
N GLY A 165 -10.61 6.96 14.98
CA GLY A 165 -9.72 7.42 13.92
C GLY A 165 -8.51 6.51 13.73
N ALA A 166 -7.62 6.94 12.82
CA ALA A 166 -6.30 6.32 12.62
C ALA A 166 -5.31 7.32 12.01
N GLU A 167 -4.02 7.03 12.12
CA GLU A 167 -2.92 7.76 11.50
C GLU A 167 -1.85 6.82 10.93
#